data_eca3b995c597a30c95486eeb6d8218d6
#
_entry.id   eca3b995c597a30c95486eeb6d8218d6
#
_cell.length_a   1.000
_cell.length_b   1.000
_cell.length_c   1.000
_cell.angle_alpha   90.00
_cell.angle_beta   90.00
_cell.angle_gamma   90.00
#
_symmetry.space_group_name_H-M   'P 1'
#
loop_
_entity.id
_entity.type
_entity.pdbx_description
1 polymer ?
#
loop_
_entity_poly.entity_id
_entity_poly.type
_entity_poly.pdbx_seq_one_letter_code
_entity_poly.pdbx_strand_id
1 'polypeptide(L)'
;MKKVCKEILKILLITIVLSVLMLTAIWIGDIVHHEYLTSKYGYQFKEIYKENTMMGHDLYKLKVIAYYDDYAKIYCVTGNEETGTKAGDILRFKKEEGKWVYDSWIDTVWSNRGSADGFIWPYGR
;
A
#
# COMPACT_ATOMS: atom_id res chain seq x y z
N MET A 1 -35.21 2.38 -35.08
CA MET A 1 -35.00 2.05 -33.66
C MET A 1 -33.87 1.02 -33.42
N LYS A 2 -33.87 -0.11 -34.12
CA LYS A 2 -32.79 -1.14 -33.94
C LYS A 2 -31.39 -0.62 -34.24
N LYS A 3 -31.22 0.27 -35.21
CA LYS A 3 -29.95 0.88 -35.61
C LYS A 3 -29.41 1.82 -34.53
N VAL A 4 -30.31 2.65 -33.95
CA VAL A 4 -29.95 3.60 -32.87
C VAL A 4 -29.53 2.85 -31.61
N CYS A 5 -30.24 1.76 -31.23
CA CYS A 5 -29.87 0.93 -30.09
C CYS A 5 -28.51 0.29 -30.26
N LYS A 6 -28.16 -0.18 -31.46
CA LYS A 6 -26.86 -0.76 -31.76
C LYS A 6 -25.75 0.27 -31.64
N GLU A 7 -25.94 1.49 -32.10
CA GLU A 7 -24.96 2.56 -31.98
C GLU A 7 -24.76 3.00 -30.53
N ILE A 8 -25.82 3.13 -29.76
CA ILE A 8 -25.76 3.41 -28.33
C ILE A 8 -25.01 2.33 -27.59
N LEU A 9 -25.27 1.07 -27.91
CA LEU A 9 -24.59 -0.08 -27.29
C LEU A 9 -23.09 -0.09 -27.61
N LYS A 10 -22.70 0.24 -28.84
CA LYS A 10 -21.28 0.38 -29.21
C LYS A 10 -20.59 1.49 -28.43
N ILE A 11 -21.21 2.66 -28.34
CA ILE A 11 -20.66 3.80 -27.61
C ILE A 11 -20.49 3.42 -26.13
N LEU A 12 -21.49 2.79 -25.54
CA LEU A 12 -21.43 2.34 -24.16
C LEU A 12 -20.27 1.34 -23.95
N LEU A 13 -20.12 0.36 -24.84
CA LEU A 13 -19.08 -0.63 -24.78
C LEU A 13 -17.68 0.01 -24.88
N ILE A 14 -17.50 0.92 -25.82
CA ILE A 14 -16.24 1.65 -25.99
C ILE A 14 -15.92 2.47 -24.75
N THR A 15 -16.91 3.14 -24.16
CA THR A 15 -16.72 3.92 -22.93
C THR A 15 -16.29 3.03 -21.76
N ILE A 16 -16.89 1.87 -21.60
CA ILE A 16 -16.53 0.90 -20.57
C ILE A 16 -15.08 0.41 -20.76
N VAL A 17 -14.73 0.03 -21.99
CA VAL A 17 -13.37 -0.45 -22.31
C VAL A 17 -12.33 0.63 -22.03
N LEU A 18 -12.57 1.87 -22.44
CA LEU A 18 -11.66 2.99 -22.18
C LEU A 18 -11.51 3.27 -20.68
N SER A 19 -12.62 3.20 -19.93
CA SER A 19 -12.59 3.38 -18.48
C SER A 19 -11.78 2.30 -17.78
N VAL A 20 -11.92 1.05 -18.18
CA VAL A 20 -11.15 -0.08 -17.65
C VAL A 20 -9.66 0.08 -17.96
N LEU A 21 -9.32 0.47 -19.19
CA LEU A 21 -7.93 0.72 -19.58
C LEU A 21 -7.30 1.86 -18.76
N MET A 22 -8.05 2.94 -18.54
CA MET A 22 -7.58 4.07 -17.74
C MET A 22 -7.34 3.67 -16.28
N LEU A 23 -8.28 2.95 -15.66
CA LEU A 23 -8.14 2.47 -14.28
C LEU A 23 -6.96 1.50 -14.15
N THR A 24 -6.77 0.63 -15.12
CA THR A 24 -5.62 -0.29 -15.16
C THR A 24 -4.30 0.46 -15.26
N ALA A 25 -4.23 1.49 -16.10
CA ALA A 25 -3.04 2.32 -16.24
C ALA A 25 -2.69 3.07 -14.96
N ILE A 26 -3.69 3.60 -14.26
CA ILE A 26 -3.51 4.26 -12.95
C ILE A 26 -2.99 3.25 -11.92
N TRP A 27 -3.59 2.08 -11.86
CA TRP A 27 -3.19 1.02 -10.93
C TRP A 27 -1.75 0.58 -11.14
N ILE A 28 -1.36 0.32 -12.39
CA ILE A 28 0.02 -0.05 -12.75
C ILE A 28 0.99 1.09 -12.41
N GLY A 29 0.62 2.34 -12.71
CA GLY A 29 1.43 3.51 -12.38
C GLY A 29 1.67 3.65 -10.90
N ASP A 30 0.67 3.43 -10.08
CA ASP A 30 0.79 3.48 -8.62
C ASP A 30 1.66 2.35 -8.07
N ILE A 31 1.51 1.14 -8.60
CA ILE A 31 2.40 0.02 -8.24
C ILE A 31 3.86 0.37 -8.58
N VAL A 32 4.12 0.82 -9.80
CA VAL A 32 5.49 1.16 -10.24
C VAL A 32 6.07 2.26 -9.35
N HIS A 33 5.29 3.28 -9.04
CA HIS A 33 5.72 4.38 -8.18
C HIS A 33 6.08 3.89 -6.77
N HIS A 34 5.20 3.10 -6.14
CA HIS A 34 5.44 2.56 -4.80
C HIS A 34 6.61 1.57 -4.78
N GLU A 35 6.76 0.74 -5.81
CA GLU A 35 7.91 -0.17 -5.94
C GLU A 35 9.21 0.61 -6.13
N TYR A 36 9.19 1.69 -6.90
CA TYR A 36 10.34 2.58 -7.03
C TYR A 36 10.74 3.20 -5.69
N LEU A 37 9.78 3.75 -4.94
CA LEU A 37 10.02 4.32 -3.62
C LEU A 37 10.56 3.27 -2.64
N THR A 38 9.99 2.07 -2.67
CA THR A 38 10.41 0.96 -1.81
C THR A 38 11.82 0.52 -2.15
N SER A 39 12.15 0.38 -3.43
CA SER A 39 13.49 0.00 -3.88
C SER A 39 14.53 1.03 -3.48
N LYS A 40 14.20 2.31 -3.59
CA LYS A 40 15.14 3.40 -3.32
C LYS A 40 15.28 3.73 -1.83
N TYR A 41 14.18 3.73 -1.08
CA TYR A 41 14.13 4.22 0.29
C TYR A 41 13.76 3.18 1.34
N GLY A 42 13.19 2.05 0.94
CA GLY A 42 12.64 1.05 1.87
C GLY A 42 13.65 0.47 2.85
N TYR A 43 14.90 0.35 2.45
CA TYR A 43 15.96 -0.22 3.29
C TYR A 43 16.12 0.53 4.61
N GLN A 44 16.16 1.85 4.58
CA GLN A 44 16.35 2.66 5.80
C GLN A 44 15.16 2.51 6.77
N PHE A 45 13.93 2.40 6.27
CA PHE A 45 12.74 2.20 7.10
C PHE A 45 12.69 0.80 7.69
N LYS A 46 13.16 -0.20 6.95
CA LYS A 46 13.28 -1.57 7.44
C LYS A 46 14.24 -1.66 8.63
N GLU A 47 15.39 -1.00 8.55
CA GLU A 47 16.35 -0.93 9.65
C GLU A 47 15.75 -0.25 10.88
N ILE A 48 15.11 0.90 10.72
CA ILE A 48 14.44 1.63 11.80
C ILE A 48 13.33 0.78 12.42
N TYR A 49 12.54 0.10 11.60
CA TYR A 49 11.50 -0.81 12.08
C TYR A 49 12.09 -1.90 13.00
N LYS A 50 13.17 -2.53 12.57
CA LYS A 50 13.84 -3.59 13.35
C LYS A 50 14.38 -3.07 14.68
N GLU A 51 14.96 -1.86 14.69
CA GLU A 51 15.50 -1.24 15.90
C GLU A 51 14.41 -0.86 16.91
N ASN A 52 13.21 -0.55 16.42
CA ASN A 52 12.10 -0.07 17.26
C ASN A 52 11.05 -1.15 17.54
N THR A 53 11.30 -2.42 17.19
CA THR A 53 10.36 -3.49 17.44
C THR A 53 10.30 -3.85 18.92
N MET A 54 9.48 -3.11 19.66
CA MET A 54 9.05 -3.54 20.98
C MET A 54 8.04 -4.69 20.92
N MET A 55 7.62 -5.10 19.73
CA MET A 55 6.53 -6.06 19.53
C MET A 55 6.98 -7.48 19.18
N GLY A 56 8.26 -7.71 18.93
CA GLY A 56 8.79 -9.06 18.63
C GLY A 56 8.15 -9.72 17.40
N HIS A 57 7.60 -8.95 16.48
CA HIS A 57 6.98 -9.45 15.26
C HIS A 57 7.96 -9.46 14.10
N ASP A 58 7.89 -10.52 13.29
CA ASP A 58 8.66 -10.61 12.06
C ASP A 58 8.05 -9.71 10.98
N LEU A 59 8.93 -9.05 10.24
CA LEU A 59 8.54 -8.22 9.11
C LEU A 59 8.57 -9.06 7.83
N TYR A 60 7.39 -9.31 7.24
CA TYR A 60 7.27 -10.09 6.01
C TYR A 60 7.30 -9.22 4.75
N LYS A 61 6.79 -8.01 4.84
CA LYS A 61 6.66 -7.12 3.69
C LYS A 61 6.72 -5.68 4.15
N LEU A 62 7.45 -4.85 3.41
CA LEU A 62 7.50 -3.41 3.63
C LEU A 62 7.40 -2.71 2.29
N LYS A 63 6.45 -1.77 2.17
CA LYS A 63 6.27 -0.92 0.99
C LYS A 63 6.20 0.54 1.40
N VAL A 64 6.99 1.37 0.73
CA VAL A 64 6.92 2.82 0.91
C VAL A 64 5.77 3.34 0.05
N ILE A 65 4.69 3.79 0.68
CA ILE A 65 3.48 4.26 -0.02
C ILE A 65 3.43 5.77 -0.18
N ALA A 66 4.19 6.52 0.62
CA ALA A 66 4.37 7.96 0.48
C ALA A 66 5.73 8.36 1.02
N TYR A 67 6.40 9.27 0.34
CA TYR A 67 7.73 9.73 0.72
C TYR A 67 7.81 11.25 0.46
N TYR A 68 7.98 12.01 1.53
CA TYR A 68 8.12 13.46 1.50
C TYR A 68 9.39 13.89 2.23
N ASP A 69 9.72 15.18 2.20
CA ASP A 69 10.95 15.68 2.81
C ASP A 69 10.99 15.52 4.33
N ASP A 70 9.85 15.59 4.98
CA ASP A 70 9.73 15.60 6.45
C ASP A 70 8.97 14.40 7.02
N TYR A 71 8.25 13.64 6.21
CA TYR A 71 7.56 12.44 6.64
C TYR A 71 7.41 11.40 5.54
N ALA A 72 7.14 10.17 5.93
CA ALA A 72 6.86 9.07 5.03
C ALA A 72 5.80 8.15 5.64
N LYS A 73 5.02 7.52 4.76
CA LYS A 73 4.05 6.49 5.13
C LYS A 73 4.52 5.14 4.61
N ILE A 74 4.53 4.17 5.48
CA ILE A 74 5.05 2.83 5.20
C ILE A 74 3.96 1.82 5.48
N TYR A 75 3.72 0.92 4.52
CA TYR A 75 2.86 -0.23 4.71
C TYR A 75 3.72 -1.43 5.09
N CYS A 76 3.45 -2.02 6.23
CA CYS A 76 4.18 -3.18 6.74
C CYS A 76 3.24 -4.36 6.97
N VAL A 77 3.63 -5.54 6.51
CA VAL A 77 2.99 -6.81 6.89
C VAL A 77 3.89 -7.48 7.90
N THR A 78 3.37 -7.69 9.09
CA THR A 78 4.10 -8.28 10.21
C THR A 78 3.33 -9.45 10.79
N GLY A 79 3.99 -10.29 11.55
CA GLY A 79 3.34 -11.41 12.19
C GLY A 79 4.25 -12.18 13.12
N ASN A 80 3.67 -13.22 13.71
CA ASN A 80 4.35 -14.14 14.60
C ASN A 80 4.11 -15.56 14.11
N GLU A 81 5.18 -16.26 13.76
CA GLU A 81 5.10 -17.63 13.23
C GLU A 81 4.55 -18.61 14.26
N GLU A 82 4.85 -18.42 15.54
CA GLU A 82 4.38 -19.31 16.61
C GLU A 82 2.86 -19.26 16.75
N THR A 83 2.26 -18.07 16.61
CA THR A 83 0.80 -17.88 16.75
C THR A 83 0.08 -17.90 15.41
N GLY A 84 0.80 -17.83 14.29
CA GLY A 84 0.21 -17.71 12.95
C GLY A 84 -0.47 -16.38 12.69
N THR A 85 -0.25 -15.38 13.54
CA THR A 85 -0.87 -14.06 13.40
C THR A 85 -0.15 -13.24 12.32
N LYS A 86 -0.92 -12.61 11.43
CA LYS A 86 -0.42 -11.65 10.45
C LYS A 86 -1.34 -10.43 10.39
N ALA A 87 -0.75 -9.28 10.19
CA ALA A 87 -1.49 -8.03 10.04
C ALA A 87 -0.75 -7.08 9.09
N GLY A 88 -1.50 -6.25 8.38
CA GLY A 88 -0.98 -5.16 7.56
C GLY A 88 -1.27 -3.82 8.21
N ASP A 89 -0.23 -3.08 8.53
CA ASP A 89 -0.31 -1.80 9.21
C ASP A 89 0.26 -0.67 8.36
N ILE A 90 -0.28 0.52 8.54
CA ILE A 90 0.30 1.76 7.99
C ILE A 90 0.97 2.50 9.13
N LEU A 91 2.26 2.77 8.97
CA LEU A 91 3.09 3.48 9.93
C LEU A 91 3.54 4.81 9.35
N ARG A 92 3.71 5.79 10.22
CA ARG A 92 4.27 7.09 9.87
C ARG A 92 5.68 7.22 10.45
N PHE A 93 6.60 7.65 9.59
CA PHE A 93 7.95 8.03 9.97
C PHE A 93 8.12 9.53 9.72
N LYS A 94 8.95 10.19 10.52
CA LYS A 94 9.26 11.62 10.39
C LYS A 94 10.75 11.84 10.40
N LYS A 95 11.20 13.01 9.92
CA LYS A 95 12.59 13.44 10.06
C LYS A 95 12.77 14.31 11.30
N GLU A 96 13.75 13.92 12.13
CA GLU A 96 14.23 14.71 13.23
C GLU A 96 15.75 14.90 13.06
N GLU A 97 16.19 16.16 13.01
CA GLU A 97 17.62 16.50 12.86
C GLU A 97 18.28 15.78 11.65
N GLY A 98 17.54 15.71 10.52
CA GLY A 98 18.01 15.09 9.29
C GLY A 98 17.97 13.55 9.28
N LYS A 99 17.47 12.93 10.33
CA LYS A 99 17.35 11.46 10.43
C LYS A 99 15.91 11.01 10.48
N TRP A 100 15.62 9.88 9.81
CA TRP A 100 14.31 9.26 9.89
C TRP A 100 14.13 8.54 11.22
N VAL A 101 12.99 8.78 11.88
CA VAL A 101 12.59 8.12 13.12
C VAL A 101 11.13 7.68 13.02
N TYR A 102 10.79 6.63 13.76
CA TYR A 102 9.39 6.18 13.88
C TYR A 102 8.58 7.28 14.60
N ASP A 103 7.44 7.64 14.03
CA ASP A 103 6.55 8.66 14.60
C ASP A 103 5.33 8.03 15.25
N SER A 104 4.49 7.37 14.45
CA SER A 104 3.23 6.83 14.94
C SER A 104 2.68 5.71 14.07
N TRP A 105 1.83 4.90 14.67
CA TRP A 105 0.97 3.97 13.97
C TRP A 105 -0.26 4.75 13.46
N ILE A 106 -0.61 4.54 12.19
CA ILE A 106 -1.77 5.22 11.59
C ILE A 106 -3.00 4.34 11.64
N ASP A 107 -2.89 3.11 11.10
CA ASP A 107 -4.04 2.21 11.00
C ASP A 107 -3.59 0.77 10.81
N THR A 108 -4.42 -0.18 11.26
CA THR A 108 -4.35 -1.59 10.85
C THR A 108 -5.32 -1.79 9.71
N VAL A 109 -4.79 -2.06 8.52
CA VAL A 109 -5.59 -2.23 7.31
C VAL A 109 -6.32 -3.56 7.34
N TRP A 110 -5.61 -4.63 7.72
CA TRP A 110 -6.18 -5.96 7.82
C TRP A 110 -5.46 -6.79 8.88
N SER A 111 -6.14 -7.79 9.38
CA SER A 111 -5.58 -8.77 10.31
C SER A 111 -6.25 -10.13 10.07
N ASN A 112 -5.47 -11.21 10.09
CA ASN A 112 -6.02 -12.56 9.92
C ASN A 112 -6.77 -13.07 11.17
N ARG A 113 -6.81 -12.28 12.24
CA ARG A 113 -7.63 -12.55 13.44
C ARG A 113 -8.98 -11.84 13.41
N GLY A 114 -9.37 -11.22 12.28
CA GLY A 114 -10.68 -10.63 12.08
C GLY A 114 -10.91 -9.27 12.73
N SER A 115 -9.88 -8.63 13.29
CA SER A 115 -10.01 -7.31 13.90
C SER A 115 -10.07 -6.18 12.85
N ALA A 116 -9.57 -6.43 11.65
CA ALA A 116 -9.63 -5.51 10.52
C ALA A 116 -9.65 -6.32 9.22
N ASP A 117 -10.46 -5.88 8.26
CA ASP A 117 -10.68 -6.59 6.98
C ASP A 117 -10.68 -5.61 5.81
N GLY A 118 -9.69 -4.73 5.76
CA GLY A 118 -9.49 -3.76 4.71
C GLY A 118 -8.53 -4.23 3.63
N PHE A 119 -8.24 -3.31 2.75
CA PHE A 119 -7.19 -3.50 1.75
C PHE A 119 -6.43 -2.19 1.57
N ILE A 120 -5.23 -2.26 1.03
CA ILE A 120 -4.42 -1.10 0.72
C ILE A 120 -4.17 -1.00 -0.79
N TRP A 121 -4.46 0.17 -1.35
CA TRP A 121 -4.18 0.45 -2.74
C TRP A 121 -2.68 0.69 -2.95
N PRO A 122 -2.06 0.16 -4.00
CA PRO A 122 -2.61 -0.72 -5.05
C PRO A 122 -2.42 -2.21 -4.79
N TYR A 123 -1.97 -2.61 -3.62
CA TYR A 123 -1.51 -3.98 -3.34
C TYR A 123 -2.62 -4.96 -2.93
N GLY A 124 -3.75 -4.45 -2.44
CA GLY A 124 -4.77 -5.29 -1.84
C GLY A 124 -4.46 -5.64 -0.39
N ARG A 125 -3.52 -6.51 -0.16
CA ARG A 125 -3.04 -6.91 1.18
C ARG A 125 -1.56 -7.23 1.18
#